data_cc9adb73192bb6bd2d611a34d59e05b3
#
_entry.id   cc9adb73192bb6bd2d611a34d59e05b3
#
_cell.length_a   1.000
_cell.length_b   1.000
_cell.length_c   1.000
_cell.angle_alpha   90.00
_cell.angle_beta   90.00
_cell.angle_gamma   90.00
#
_symmetry.space_group_name_H-M   'P 1'
#
loop_
_entity.id
_entity.type
_entity.pdbx_description
1 polymer ?
#
loop_
_entity_poly.entity_id
_entity_poly.type
_entity_poly.pdbx_seq_one_letter_code
_entity_poly.pdbx_strand_id
1 'polypeptide(L)'
;MEIKLNGVIFMEKETRYVGVRETLAYGFANAGQVFGYNLIAGGYLSLFFTKVFEIPPAAVSTMILFLGIWDTVNDPLMGGLIDKTRTRYGKLRPYLLFVPLPLAIATIMLFAGPEILADAKSTTVKIIYMYISYFIWELFYTLGDVPFWSMSAAISPSPSDRTRVISSARFLSSLIGGLSTTMLVVMMDLSNKGVWQITLAQDFLILAVIAGVFGMGLFSLAGFKTRERVVQSVKEPSLIDNFKV
;
A
#
# COMPACT_ATOMS: atom_id res chain seq x y z
N MET A 1 32.61 -5.28 11.21
CA MET A 1 33.61 -5.66 12.27
C MET A 1 34.81 -4.74 12.11
N GLU A 2 35.18 -4.00 13.14
CA GLU A 2 36.36 -3.13 13.08
C GLU A 2 37.58 -3.98 13.41
N ILE A 3 38.51 -4.11 12.47
CA ILE A 3 39.82 -4.73 12.71
C ILE A 3 40.85 -3.61 12.87
N LYS A 4 41.31 -3.39 14.09
CA LYS A 4 42.38 -2.44 14.39
C LYS A 4 43.74 -3.15 14.25
N LEU A 5 44.49 -2.85 13.21
CA LEU A 5 45.87 -3.24 13.05
C LEU A 5 46.70 -1.96 12.95
N ASN A 6 47.67 -1.77 13.88
CA ASN A 6 48.63 -0.65 13.90
C ASN A 6 47.99 0.77 13.84
N GLY A 7 46.84 0.98 14.50
CA GLY A 7 46.22 2.30 14.56
C GLY A 7 45.43 2.71 13.32
N VAL A 8 45.39 1.89 12.27
CA VAL A 8 44.59 2.10 11.06
C VAL A 8 43.31 1.29 11.16
N ILE A 9 42.18 1.98 11.06
CA ILE A 9 40.86 1.33 11.03
C ILE A 9 40.63 0.86 9.59
N PHE A 10 40.74 -0.43 9.35
CA PHE A 10 40.28 -1.02 8.08
C PHE A 10 38.78 -1.24 8.17
N MET A 11 38.03 -0.52 7.37
CA MET A 11 36.64 -0.85 7.12
C MET A 11 36.60 -2.08 6.21
N GLU A 12 36.17 -3.22 6.76
CA GLU A 12 35.91 -4.40 5.96
C GLU A 12 34.86 -4.04 4.89
N LYS A 13 35.20 -4.27 3.62
CA LYS A 13 34.30 -3.97 2.50
C LYS A 13 33.06 -4.81 2.64
N GLU A 14 31.96 -4.16 3.08
CA GLU A 14 30.68 -4.86 3.23
C GLU A 14 30.26 -5.55 1.91
N THR A 15 29.95 -6.83 2.00
CA THR A 15 29.51 -7.61 0.86
C THR A 15 28.13 -7.13 0.41
N ARG A 16 28.03 -6.69 -0.83
CA ARG A 16 26.80 -6.20 -1.42
C ARG A 16 26.00 -7.34 -2.02
N TYR A 17 24.85 -7.66 -1.44
CA TYR A 17 23.94 -8.75 -1.89
C TYR A 17 22.85 -8.26 -2.83
N VAL A 18 22.42 -6.99 -2.71
CA VAL A 18 21.32 -6.41 -3.47
C VAL A 18 21.83 -5.47 -4.56
N GLY A 19 21.54 -5.81 -5.80
CA GLY A 19 21.93 -5.01 -6.97
C GLY A 19 21.05 -3.75 -7.13
N VAL A 20 21.54 -2.79 -7.95
CA VAL A 20 20.83 -1.53 -8.22
C VAL A 20 19.44 -1.78 -8.83
N ARG A 21 19.33 -2.74 -9.76
CA ARG A 21 18.03 -3.07 -10.41
C ARG A 21 16.99 -3.57 -9.41
N GLU A 22 17.41 -4.38 -8.45
CA GLU A 22 16.52 -4.90 -7.39
C GLU A 22 16.12 -3.78 -6.42
N THR A 23 17.08 -2.90 -6.05
CA THR A 23 16.82 -1.72 -5.22
C THR A 23 15.82 -0.77 -5.87
N LEU A 24 15.99 -0.47 -7.16
CA LEU A 24 15.07 0.39 -7.91
C LEU A 24 13.69 -0.27 -8.08
N ALA A 25 13.64 -1.57 -8.38
CA ALA A 25 12.38 -2.28 -8.49
C ALA A 25 11.57 -2.25 -7.20
N TYR A 26 12.22 -2.43 -6.05
CA TYR A 26 11.59 -2.28 -4.75
C TYR A 26 11.14 -0.84 -4.49
N GLY A 27 11.93 0.14 -4.88
CA GLY A 27 11.58 1.56 -4.77
C GLY A 27 10.38 1.94 -5.62
N PHE A 28 10.34 1.53 -6.90
CA PHE A 28 9.19 1.76 -7.77
C PHE A 28 7.94 1.01 -7.31
N ALA A 29 8.11 -0.16 -6.71
CA ALA A 29 6.98 -0.89 -6.12
C ALA A 29 6.34 -0.09 -4.99
N ASN A 30 7.12 0.45 -4.07
CA ASN A 30 6.60 1.34 -3.02
C ASN A 30 5.93 2.59 -3.61
N ALA A 31 6.55 3.19 -4.61
CA ALA A 31 5.99 4.37 -5.28
C ALA A 31 4.62 4.09 -5.90
N GLY A 32 4.44 2.92 -6.53
CA GLY A 32 3.15 2.48 -7.06
C GLY A 32 2.09 2.27 -5.98
N GLN A 33 2.47 1.64 -4.87
CA GLN A 33 1.58 1.45 -3.72
C GLN A 33 1.14 2.80 -3.12
N VAL A 34 2.08 3.71 -2.86
CA VAL A 34 1.82 5.03 -2.28
C VAL A 34 1.00 5.90 -3.22
N PHE A 35 1.17 5.76 -4.54
CA PHE A 35 0.36 6.46 -5.52
C PHE A 35 -1.15 6.19 -5.33
N GLY A 36 -1.53 4.92 -5.12
CA GLY A 36 -2.91 4.54 -4.82
C GLY A 36 -3.34 4.94 -3.41
N TYR A 37 -2.46 4.74 -2.42
CA TYR A 37 -2.75 5.07 -1.02
C TYR A 37 -3.07 6.55 -0.81
N ASN A 38 -2.42 7.45 -1.52
CA ASN A 38 -2.63 8.89 -1.37
C ASN A 38 -4.03 9.37 -1.77
N LEU A 39 -4.79 8.60 -2.56
CA LEU A 39 -6.20 8.88 -2.82
C LEU A 39 -7.07 8.70 -1.57
N ILE A 40 -6.61 7.91 -0.63
CA ILE A 40 -7.31 7.56 0.60
C ILE A 40 -6.78 8.40 1.77
N ALA A 41 -5.46 8.56 1.83
CA ALA A 41 -4.80 9.40 2.82
C ALA A 41 -5.08 10.90 2.61
N GLY A 42 -4.68 11.72 3.57
CA GLY A 42 -4.71 13.17 3.44
C GLY A 42 -6.10 13.81 3.38
N GLY A 43 -7.17 13.06 3.74
CA GLY A 43 -8.53 13.56 3.78
C GLY A 43 -9.30 13.45 2.46
N TYR A 44 -8.69 12.99 1.37
CA TYR A 44 -9.37 12.83 0.07
C TYR A 44 -10.50 11.80 0.12
N LEU A 45 -10.34 10.72 0.88
CA LEU A 45 -11.41 9.75 1.11
C LEU A 45 -12.61 10.38 1.81
N SER A 46 -12.37 11.20 2.84
CA SER A 46 -13.44 11.93 3.53
C SER A 46 -14.12 12.94 2.62
N LEU A 47 -13.36 13.66 1.80
CA LEU A 47 -13.89 14.57 0.77
C LEU A 47 -14.77 13.79 -0.22
N PHE A 48 -14.29 12.67 -0.74
CA PHE A 48 -15.02 11.83 -1.67
C PHE A 48 -16.36 11.37 -1.09
N PHE A 49 -16.36 10.74 0.07
CA PHE A 49 -17.58 10.23 0.66
C PHE A 49 -18.57 11.34 1.07
N THR A 50 -18.07 12.49 1.55
CA THR A 50 -18.95 13.58 2.01
C THR A 50 -19.44 14.48 0.89
N LYS A 51 -18.60 14.82 -0.08
CA LYS A 51 -18.91 15.82 -1.13
C LYS A 51 -19.30 15.19 -2.45
N VAL A 52 -18.79 14.01 -2.77
CA VAL A 52 -19.07 13.33 -4.05
C VAL A 52 -20.17 12.30 -3.89
N PHE A 53 -20.05 11.45 -2.88
CA PHE A 53 -21.04 10.38 -2.63
C PHE A 53 -22.20 10.83 -1.73
N GLU A 54 -22.09 12.05 -1.15
CA GLU A 54 -23.12 12.68 -0.33
C GLU A 54 -23.52 11.89 0.91
N ILE A 55 -22.55 11.21 1.53
CA ILE A 55 -22.73 10.50 2.78
C ILE A 55 -22.57 11.49 3.96
N PRO A 56 -23.44 11.41 5.00
CA PRO A 56 -23.31 12.28 6.17
C PRO A 56 -21.92 12.19 6.82
N PRO A 57 -21.26 13.32 7.15
CA PRO A 57 -19.92 13.34 7.73
C PRO A 57 -19.78 12.49 9.00
N ALA A 58 -20.84 12.41 9.81
CA ALA A 58 -20.85 11.56 11.01
C ALA A 58 -20.65 10.07 10.66
N ALA A 59 -21.28 9.56 9.60
CA ALA A 59 -21.12 8.18 9.18
C ALA A 59 -19.70 7.92 8.64
N VAL A 60 -19.12 8.87 7.92
CA VAL A 60 -17.73 8.78 7.43
C VAL A 60 -16.74 8.77 8.58
N SER A 61 -16.92 9.67 9.56
CA SER A 61 -16.07 9.71 10.76
C SER A 61 -16.15 8.43 11.58
N THR A 62 -17.36 7.86 11.73
CA THR A 62 -17.58 6.59 12.43
C THR A 62 -16.90 5.43 11.70
N MET A 63 -16.95 5.41 10.36
CA MET A 63 -16.24 4.43 9.55
C MET A 63 -14.71 4.51 9.77
N ILE A 64 -14.14 5.71 9.69
CA ILE A 64 -12.69 5.92 9.88
C ILE A 64 -12.26 5.46 11.28
N LEU A 65 -13.05 5.79 12.31
CA LEU A 65 -12.78 5.35 13.68
C LEU A 65 -12.84 3.83 13.83
N PHE A 66 -13.89 3.20 13.30
CA PHE A 66 -14.07 1.75 13.36
C PHE A 66 -12.93 1.01 12.66
N LEU A 67 -12.52 1.48 11.49
CA LEU A 67 -11.45 0.84 10.72
C LEU A 67 -10.07 1.10 11.31
N GLY A 68 -9.83 2.26 11.93
CA GLY A 68 -8.59 2.47 12.70
C GLY A 68 -8.45 1.54 13.91
N ILE A 69 -9.58 1.16 14.55
CA ILE A 69 -9.58 0.11 15.59
C ILE A 69 -9.32 -1.26 14.94
N TRP A 70 -9.96 -1.52 13.79
CA TRP A 70 -9.78 -2.77 13.03
C TRP A 70 -8.33 -3.01 12.65
N ASP A 71 -7.59 -1.98 12.18
CA ASP A 71 -6.19 -2.10 11.79
C ASP A 71 -5.32 -2.65 12.92
N THR A 72 -5.56 -2.20 14.15
CA THR A 72 -4.85 -2.70 15.34
C THR A 72 -4.97 -4.22 15.52
N VAL A 73 -6.10 -4.79 15.09
CA VAL A 73 -6.36 -6.24 15.17
C VAL A 73 -5.93 -6.95 13.89
N ASN A 74 -6.14 -6.31 12.74
CA ASN A 74 -5.88 -6.87 11.41
C ASN A 74 -4.39 -7.10 11.15
N ASP A 75 -3.53 -6.16 11.53
CA ASP A 75 -2.08 -6.26 11.28
C ASP A 75 -1.44 -7.50 11.93
N PRO A 76 -1.65 -7.82 13.22
CA PRO A 76 -1.17 -9.06 13.81
C PRO A 76 -1.75 -10.33 13.18
N LEU A 77 -3.04 -10.30 12.77
CA LEU A 77 -3.68 -11.43 12.11
C LEU A 77 -3.04 -11.71 10.74
N MET A 78 -2.82 -10.65 9.95
CA MET A 78 -2.18 -10.77 8.64
C MET A 78 -0.70 -11.16 8.77
N GLY A 79 0.02 -10.63 9.76
CA GLY A 79 1.37 -11.08 10.10
C GLY A 79 1.41 -12.57 10.40
N GLY A 80 0.51 -13.05 11.25
CA GLY A 80 0.39 -14.47 11.57
C GLY A 80 0.01 -15.36 10.39
N LEU A 81 -0.82 -14.90 9.48
CA LEU A 81 -1.17 -15.59 8.23
C LEU A 81 0.05 -15.72 7.31
N ILE A 82 0.78 -14.62 7.13
CA ILE A 82 1.99 -14.56 6.31
C ILE A 82 3.07 -15.44 6.91
N ASP A 83 3.21 -15.47 8.24
CA ASP A 83 4.19 -16.28 8.93
C ASP A 83 3.98 -17.79 8.77
N LYS A 84 2.73 -18.23 8.58
CA LYS A 84 2.38 -19.63 8.29
C LYS A 84 2.56 -20.02 6.84
N THR A 85 2.71 -19.03 5.94
CA THR A 85 2.82 -19.31 4.51
C THR A 85 4.15 -19.96 4.16
N ARG A 86 4.09 -21.07 3.45
CA ARG A 86 5.24 -21.82 2.94
C ARG A 86 4.99 -22.16 1.47
N THR A 87 5.64 -21.46 0.56
CA THR A 87 5.51 -21.73 -0.87
C THR A 87 6.88 -21.88 -1.55
N ARG A 88 6.87 -22.46 -2.74
CA ARG A 88 8.08 -22.57 -3.59
C ARG A 88 8.67 -21.19 -3.98
N TYR A 89 7.89 -20.12 -3.89
CA TYR A 89 8.31 -18.76 -4.23
C TYR A 89 8.83 -17.98 -3.02
N GLY A 90 8.78 -18.55 -1.82
CA GLY A 90 9.08 -17.93 -0.55
C GLY A 90 7.83 -17.69 0.29
N LYS A 91 7.97 -16.91 1.36
CA LYS A 91 6.91 -16.58 2.32
C LYS A 91 6.17 -15.28 1.94
N LEU A 92 6.90 -14.26 1.48
CA LEU A 92 6.41 -12.90 1.24
C LEU A 92 6.03 -12.66 -0.23
N ARG A 93 6.83 -13.19 -1.16
CA ARG A 93 6.66 -12.98 -2.60
C ARG A 93 5.29 -13.37 -3.16
N PRO A 94 4.61 -14.44 -2.72
CA PRO A 94 3.28 -14.76 -3.21
C PRO A 94 2.29 -13.61 -3.03
N TYR A 95 2.31 -12.97 -1.87
CA TYR A 95 1.44 -11.82 -1.59
C TYR A 95 1.76 -10.63 -2.51
N LEU A 96 3.04 -10.32 -2.69
CA LEU A 96 3.48 -9.24 -3.57
C LEU A 96 3.18 -9.48 -5.05
N LEU A 97 2.94 -10.72 -5.46
CA LEU A 97 2.56 -11.09 -6.83
C LEU A 97 1.04 -11.09 -7.05
N PHE A 98 0.27 -11.60 -6.07
CA PHE A 98 -1.16 -11.84 -6.25
C PHE A 98 -2.03 -10.70 -5.71
N VAL A 99 -1.64 -10.06 -4.61
CA VAL A 99 -2.42 -8.98 -3.97
C VAL A 99 -2.57 -7.73 -4.83
N PRO A 100 -1.61 -7.32 -5.68
CA PRO A 100 -1.79 -6.13 -6.51
C PRO A 100 -3.06 -6.13 -7.35
N LEU A 101 -3.47 -7.28 -7.89
CA LEU A 101 -4.67 -7.37 -8.72
C LEU A 101 -5.97 -7.16 -7.92
N PRO A 102 -6.28 -7.91 -6.84
CA PRO A 102 -7.47 -7.65 -6.04
C PRO A 102 -7.45 -6.27 -5.38
N LEU A 103 -6.29 -5.75 -4.99
CA LEU A 103 -6.17 -4.39 -4.45
C LEU A 103 -6.50 -3.32 -5.52
N ALA A 104 -6.08 -3.52 -6.77
CA ALA A 104 -6.46 -2.65 -7.88
C ALA A 104 -7.99 -2.63 -8.07
N ILE A 105 -8.62 -3.81 -8.08
CA ILE A 105 -10.07 -3.93 -8.20
C ILE A 105 -10.77 -3.26 -7.02
N ALA A 106 -10.30 -3.50 -5.79
CA ALA A 106 -10.87 -2.88 -4.59
C ALA A 106 -10.74 -1.35 -4.61
N THR A 107 -9.60 -0.82 -5.09
CA THR A 107 -9.40 0.62 -5.25
C THR A 107 -10.42 1.22 -6.25
N ILE A 108 -10.61 0.59 -7.39
CA ILE A 108 -11.58 1.04 -8.39
C ILE A 108 -13.00 0.94 -7.84
N MET A 109 -13.36 -0.17 -7.21
CA MET A 109 -14.68 -0.36 -6.59
C MET A 109 -14.97 0.71 -5.53
N LEU A 110 -13.98 1.04 -4.70
CA LEU A 110 -14.14 2.05 -3.65
C LEU A 110 -14.64 3.39 -4.21
N PHE A 111 -14.06 3.84 -5.33
CA PHE A 111 -14.38 5.12 -5.97
C PHE A 111 -15.48 5.02 -7.04
N ALA A 112 -15.92 3.82 -7.41
CA ALA A 112 -17.02 3.61 -8.36
C ALA A 112 -18.42 3.74 -7.71
N GLY A 113 -18.52 3.92 -6.40
CA GLY A 113 -19.78 3.98 -5.67
C GLY A 113 -20.82 4.93 -6.26
N PRO A 114 -20.50 6.19 -6.58
CA PRO A 114 -21.44 7.13 -7.20
C PRO A 114 -22.00 6.65 -8.54
N GLU A 115 -21.19 5.99 -9.36
CA GLU A 115 -21.63 5.46 -10.65
C GLU A 115 -22.49 4.18 -10.49
N ILE A 116 -22.06 3.26 -9.59
CA ILE A 116 -22.80 2.00 -9.34
C ILE A 116 -24.16 2.26 -8.69
N LEU A 117 -24.23 3.26 -7.82
CA LEU A 117 -25.40 3.60 -7.03
C LEU A 117 -26.05 4.93 -7.46
N ALA A 118 -25.90 5.31 -8.73
CA ALA A 118 -26.44 6.56 -9.27
C ALA A 118 -27.96 6.70 -9.03
N ASP A 119 -28.71 5.61 -9.15
CA ASP A 119 -30.16 5.59 -8.93
C ASP A 119 -30.57 5.35 -7.46
N ALA A 120 -29.63 5.10 -6.57
CA ALA A 120 -29.91 4.79 -5.17
C ALA A 120 -30.30 6.04 -4.38
N LYS A 121 -31.59 6.19 -4.10
CA LYS A 121 -32.14 7.29 -3.27
C LYS A 121 -31.87 7.09 -1.77
N SER A 122 -31.53 5.87 -1.33
CA SER A 122 -31.36 5.55 0.09
C SER A 122 -29.93 5.84 0.56
N THR A 123 -29.78 6.76 1.48
CA THR A 123 -28.50 7.05 2.16
C THR A 123 -27.95 5.81 2.89
N THR A 124 -28.82 4.95 3.42
CA THR A 124 -28.41 3.70 4.09
C THR A 124 -27.67 2.77 3.14
N VAL A 125 -28.11 2.65 1.89
CA VAL A 125 -27.44 1.81 0.88
C VAL A 125 -26.06 2.36 0.56
N LYS A 126 -25.92 3.68 0.42
CA LYS A 126 -24.63 4.35 0.22
C LYS A 126 -23.66 4.11 1.40
N ILE A 127 -24.16 4.20 2.63
CA ILE A 127 -23.37 3.93 3.85
C ILE A 127 -22.91 2.47 3.89
N ILE A 128 -23.78 1.50 3.62
CA ILE A 128 -23.40 0.08 3.56
C ILE A 128 -22.33 -0.16 2.51
N TYR A 129 -22.49 0.42 1.31
CA TYR A 129 -21.49 0.33 0.26
C TYR A 129 -20.13 0.89 0.71
N MET A 130 -20.12 2.07 1.34
CA MET A 130 -18.92 2.71 1.87
C MET A 130 -18.18 1.78 2.85
N TYR A 131 -18.89 1.21 3.83
CA TYR A 131 -18.26 0.30 4.80
C TYR A 131 -17.70 -0.96 4.15
N ILE A 132 -18.47 -1.60 3.26
CA ILE A 132 -18.05 -2.85 2.60
C ILE A 132 -16.86 -2.59 1.67
N SER A 133 -16.94 -1.57 0.81
CA SER A 133 -15.89 -1.29 -0.18
C SER A 133 -14.58 -0.89 0.49
N TYR A 134 -14.63 -0.06 1.54
CA TYR A 134 -13.42 0.34 2.25
C TYR A 134 -12.84 -0.81 3.09
N PHE A 135 -13.68 -1.62 3.75
CA PHE A 135 -13.23 -2.81 4.47
C PHE A 135 -12.51 -3.82 3.56
N ILE A 136 -13.06 -4.07 2.37
CA ILE A 136 -12.41 -4.93 1.37
C ILE A 136 -11.07 -4.33 0.91
N TRP A 137 -11.04 -3.02 0.67
CA TRP A 137 -9.83 -2.33 0.29
C TRP A 137 -8.74 -2.44 1.37
N GLU A 138 -9.09 -2.18 2.63
CA GLU A 138 -8.18 -2.26 3.79
C GLU A 138 -7.59 -3.65 3.97
N LEU A 139 -8.44 -4.68 3.83
CA LEU A 139 -8.00 -6.07 3.93
C LEU A 139 -6.90 -6.40 2.90
N PHE A 140 -7.10 -6.03 1.63
CA PHE A 140 -6.11 -6.27 0.58
C PHE A 140 -4.89 -5.35 0.71
N TYR A 141 -5.08 -4.13 1.19
CA TYR A 141 -3.97 -3.21 1.44
C TYR A 141 -3.00 -3.79 2.48
N THR A 142 -3.49 -4.23 3.62
CA THR A 142 -2.68 -4.84 4.68
C THR A 142 -2.01 -6.14 4.21
N LEU A 143 -2.74 -6.99 3.44
CA LEU A 143 -2.17 -8.20 2.83
C LEU A 143 -1.01 -7.91 1.86
N GLY A 144 -0.92 -6.71 1.31
CA GLY A 144 0.20 -6.26 0.47
C GLY A 144 1.29 -5.54 1.28
N ASP A 145 0.90 -4.65 2.18
CA ASP A 145 1.80 -3.76 2.92
C ASP A 145 2.70 -4.51 3.91
N VAL A 146 2.13 -5.41 4.70
CA VAL A 146 2.89 -6.20 5.69
C VAL A 146 3.98 -7.05 5.03
N PRO A 147 3.73 -7.83 3.95
CA PRO A 147 4.80 -8.54 3.25
C PRO A 147 5.79 -7.60 2.57
N PHE A 148 5.35 -6.45 2.08
CA PHE A 148 6.23 -5.48 1.44
C PHE A 148 7.30 -4.98 2.41
N TRP A 149 6.92 -4.49 3.58
CA TRP A 149 7.89 -4.01 4.58
C TRP A 149 8.70 -5.16 5.19
N SER A 150 8.12 -6.33 5.38
CA SER A 150 8.83 -7.54 5.82
C SER A 150 9.92 -7.96 4.82
N MET A 151 9.69 -7.77 3.51
CA MET A 151 10.67 -8.03 2.46
C MET A 151 11.94 -7.21 2.64
N SER A 152 11.87 -5.98 3.14
CA SER A 152 13.05 -5.15 3.39
C SER A 152 14.05 -5.79 4.35
N ALA A 153 13.56 -6.56 5.33
CA ALA A 153 14.39 -7.31 6.27
C ALA A 153 14.88 -8.66 5.67
N ALA A 154 14.07 -9.28 4.81
CA ALA A 154 14.38 -10.57 4.20
C ALA A 154 15.29 -10.48 2.95
N ILE A 155 15.41 -9.30 2.35
CA ILE A 155 16.12 -9.09 1.07
C ILE A 155 17.64 -9.23 1.18
N SER A 156 18.23 -8.93 2.34
CA SER A 156 19.68 -9.00 2.54
C SER A 156 20.05 -9.23 4.01
N PRO A 157 21.11 -10.00 4.29
CA PRO A 157 21.71 -10.07 5.62
C PRO A 157 22.45 -8.78 5.99
N SER A 158 22.92 -7.97 5.02
CA SER A 158 23.66 -6.72 5.25
C SER A 158 22.73 -5.57 5.66
N PRO A 159 22.96 -4.92 6.81
CA PRO A 159 22.22 -3.73 7.23
C PRO A 159 22.29 -2.57 6.24
N SER A 160 23.45 -2.36 5.59
CA SER A 160 23.65 -1.26 4.62
C SER A 160 22.81 -1.48 3.36
N ASP A 161 22.69 -2.72 2.89
CA ASP A 161 21.79 -3.06 1.78
C ASP A 161 20.33 -2.77 2.13
N ARG A 162 19.89 -3.17 3.33
CA ARG A 162 18.51 -2.91 3.81
C ARG A 162 18.22 -1.42 3.89
N THR A 163 19.13 -0.64 4.48
CA THR A 163 19.00 0.82 4.56
C THR A 163 18.89 1.44 3.17
N ARG A 164 19.72 1.02 2.21
CA ARG A 164 19.69 1.53 0.84
C ARG A 164 18.36 1.20 0.13
N VAL A 165 17.85 -0.01 0.30
CA VAL A 165 16.57 -0.44 -0.28
C VAL A 165 15.41 0.38 0.31
N ILE A 166 15.37 0.55 1.63
CA ILE A 166 14.34 1.35 2.32
C ILE A 166 14.43 2.83 1.90
N SER A 167 15.64 3.40 1.86
CA SER A 167 15.83 4.80 1.45
C SER A 167 15.41 5.04 0.01
N SER A 168 15.71 4.11 -0.91
CA SER A 168 15.23 4.16 -2.30
C SER A 168 13.71 4.10 -2.37
N ALA A 169 13.08 3.21 -1.58
CA ALA A 169 11.64 3.11 -1.51
C ALA A 169 11.00 4.41 -1.04
N ARG A 170 11.48 4.98 0.06
CA ARG A 170 10.99 6.25 0.61
C ARG A 170 11.18 7.41 -0.36
N PHE A 171 12.35 7.51 -0.99
CA PHE A 171 12.64 8.58 -1.96
C PHE A 171 11.70 8.52 -3.17
N LEU A 172 11.60 7.36 -3.83
CA LEU A 172 10.75 7.21 -5.01
C LEU A 172 9.26 7.36 -4.69
N SER A 173 8.81 6.86 -3.54
CA SER A 173 7.43 7.02 -3.11
C SER A 173 7.07 8.47 -2.79
N SER A 174 8.00 9.26 -2.24
CA SER A 174 7.77 10.70 -2.02
C SER A 174 7.60 11.47 -3.33
N LEU A 175 8.39 11.13 -4.36
CA LEU A 175 8.29 11.78 -5.67
C LEU A 175 6.98 11.40 -6.39
N ILE A 176 6.71 10.10 -6.51
CA ILE A 176 5.57 9.60 -7.30
C ILE A 176 4.25 9.73 -6.52
N GLY A 177 4.30 9.56 -5.20
CA GLY A 177 3.13 9.78 -4.35
C GLY A 177 2.64 11.23 -4.40
N GLY A 178 3.55 12.21 -4.44
CA GLY A 178 3.18 13.61 -4.65
C GLY A 178 2.47 13.87 -5.99
N LEU A 179 2.80 13.10 -7.04
CA LEU A 179 2.14 13.22 -8.33
C LEU A 179 0.65 12.83 -8.27
N SER A 180 0.27 11.78 -7.54
CA SER A 180 -1.15 11.36 -7.45
C SER A 180 -2.02 12.45 -6.82
N THR A 181 -1.53 13.07 -5.75
CA THR A 181 -2.19 14.20 -5.10
C THR A 181 -2.30 15.41 -6.02
N THR A 182 -1.20 15.77 -6.69
CA THR A 182 -1.19 16.89 -7.64
C THR A 182 -2.12 16.64 -8.81
N MET A 183 -2.13 15.43 -9.36
CA MET A 183 -3.05 15.06 -10.45
C MET A 183 -4.51 15.23 -10.03
N LEU A 184 -4.89 14.75 -8.85
CA LEU A 184 -6.26 14.91 -8.35
C LEU A 184 -6.64 16.37 -8.25
N VAL A 185 -5.80 17.22 -7.63
CA VAL A 185 -6.07 18.66 -7.47
C VAL A 185 -6.22 19.35 -8.82
N VAL A 186 -5.34 19.04 -9.79
CA VAL A 186 -5.40 19.63 -11.14
C VAL A 186 -6.66 19.15 -11.87
N MET A 187 -7.02 17.89 -11.79
CA MET A 187 -8.24 17.34 -12.41
C MET A 187 -9.48 18.05 -11.84
N MET A 188 -9.59 18.15 -10.52
CA MET A 188 -10.68 18.85 -9.84
C MET A 188 -10.77 20.34 -10.26
N ASP A 189 -9.63 21.04 -10.41
CA ASP A 189 -9.60 22.45 -10.85
C ASP A 189 -10.07 22.58 -12.29
N LEU A 190 -9.65 21.69 -13.19
CA LEU A 190 -10.08 21.69 -14.59
C LEU A 190 -11.57 21.37 -14.75
N SER A 191 -12.08 20.43 -13.96
CA SER A 191 -13.51 20.10 -13.92
C SER A 191 -14.34 21.28 -13.38
N ASN A 192 -13.90 21.91 -12.29
CA ASN A 192 -14.59 23.06 -11.71
C ASN A 192 -14.60 24.29 -12.64
N LYS A 193 -13.57 24.47 -13.47
CA LYS A 193 -13.48 25.54 -14.48
C LYS A 193 -14.26 25.22 -15.76
N GLY A 194 -14.86 24.03 -15.85
CA GLY A 194 -15.58 23.59 -17.05
C GLY A 194 -14.70 23.31 -18.27
N VAL A 195 -13.38 23.23 -18.08
CA VAL A 195 -12.43 22.86 -19.14
C VAL A 195 -12.60 21.39 -19.51
N TRP A 196 -12.81 20.56 -18.50
CA TRP A 196 -13.20 19.15 -18.66
C TRP A 196 -14.68 19.00 -18.33
N GLN A 197 -15.43 18.39 -19.25
CA GLN A 197 -16.86 18.13 -19.06
C GLN A 197 -17.08 16.80 -18.34
N ILE A 198 -16.40 16.60 -17.22
CA ILE A 198 -16.50 15.43 -16.36
C ILE A 198 -16.88 15.84 -14.94
N THR A 199 -17.52 14.95 -14.23
CA THR A 199 -17.96 15.18 -12.85
C THR A 199 -16.82 14.96 -11.86
N LEU A 200 -16.93 15.51 -10.65
CA LEU A 200 -15.98 15.27 -9.57
C LEU A 200 -15.89 13.76 -9.22
N ALA A 201 -17.00 13.02 -9.35
CA ALA A 201 -16.99 11.57 -9.17
C ALA A 201 -16.09 10.87 -10.19
N GLN A 202 -16.17 11.31 -11.44
CA GLN A 202 -15.35 10.78 -12.53
C GLN A 202 -13.86 11.13 -12.36
N ASP A 203 -13.51 12.31 -11.81
CA ASP A 203 -12.13 12.66 -11.47
C ASP A 203 -11.51 11.61 -10.53
N PHE A 204 -12.21 11.28 -9.44
CA PHE A 204 -11.77 10.26 -8.50
C PHE A 204 -11.71 8.86 -9.12
N LEU A 205 -12.71 8.49 -9.92
CA LEU A 205 -12.76 7.18 -10.56
C LEU A 205 -11.63 7.00 -11.59
N ILE A 206 -11.37 8.00 -12.43
CA ILE A 206 -10.28 7.97 -13.41
C ILE A 206 -8.94 7.80 -12.70
N LEU A 207 -8.71 8.56 -11.63
CA LEU A 207 -7.46 8.46 -10.90
C LEU A 207 -7.35 7.13 -10.14
N ALA A 208 -8.46 6.58 -9.64
CA ALA A 208 -8.50 5.23 -9.06
C ALA A 208 -8.16 4.13 -10.08
N VAL A 209 -8.62 4.28 -11.32
CA VAL A 209 -8.25 3.37 -12.42
C VAL A 209 -6.76 3.47 -12.75
N ILE A 210 -6.22 4.70 -12.83
CA ILE A 210 -4.78 4.92 -13.04
C ILE A 210 -3.97 4.30 -11.88
N ALA A 211 -4.39 4.52 -10.64
CA ALA A 211 -3.75 3.95 -9.46
C ALA A 211 -3.84 2.41 -9.44
N GLY A 212 -4.98 1.85 -9.80
CA GLY A 212 -5.19 0.41 -9.88
C GLY A 212 -4.33 -0.25 -10.96
N VAL A 213 -4.31 0.31 -12.16
CA VAL A 213 -3.57 -0.29 -13.28
C VAL A 213 -2.08 0.02 -13.18
N PHE A 214 -1.73 1.29 -13.13
CA PHE A 214 -0.33 1.71 -13.14
C PHE A 214 0.33 1.54 -11.76
N GLY A 215 -0.32 2.00 -10.69
CA GLY A 215 0.23 1.92 -9.33
C GLY A 215 0.41 0.48 -8.88
N MET A 216 -0.59 -0.37 -9.03
CA MET A 216 -0.50 -1.78 -8.64
C MET A 216 0.36 -2.59 -9.62
N GLY A 217 0.43 -2.20 -10.89
CA GLY A 217 1.40 -2.74 -11.84
C GLY A 217 2.84 -2.51 -11.39
N LEU A 218 3.17 -1.30 -10.93
CA LEU A 218 4.48 -1.01 -10.32
C LEU A 218 4.68 -1.78 -9.00
N PHE A 219 3.65 -1.87 -8.15
CA PHE A 219 3.75 -2.59 -6.88
C PHE A 219 4.13 -4.06 -7.07
N SER A 220 3.63 -4.71 -8.12
CA SER A 220 3.97 -6.09 -8.45
C SER A 220 5.47 -6.33 -8.72
N LEU A 221 6.25 -5.28 -9.06
CA LEU A 221 7.69 -5.38 -9.25
C LEU A 221 8.43 -5.90 -8.02
N ALA A 222 7.92 -5.63 -6.82
CA ALA A 222 8.47 -6.20 -5.59
C ALA A 222 8.44 -7.73 -5.63
N GLY A 223 7.31 -8.34 -6.04
CA GLY A 223 7.20 -9.78 -6.16
C GLY A 223 8.06 -10.40 -7.27
N PHE A 224 8.15 -9.71 -8.43
CA PHE A 224 8.88 -10.24 -9.60
C PHE A 224 10.40 -10.08 -9.49
N LYS A 225 10.89 -8.98 -8.91
CA LYS A 225 12.29 -8.57 -9.01
C LYS A 225 13.08 -8.70 -7.71
N THR A 226 12.42 -8.90 -6.55
CA THR A 226 13.11 -9.11 -5.27
C THR A 226 13.23 -10.60 -4.92
N ARG A 227 14.17 -10.91 -4.04
CA ARG A 227 14.40 -12.28 -3.54
C ARG A 227 14.55 -12.28 -2.03
N GLU A 228 13.89 -13.24 -1.38
CA GLU A 228 14.10 -13.54 0.04
C GLU A 228 15.43 -14.26 0.20
N ARG A 229 16.43 -13.62 0.80
CA ARG A 229 17.76 -14.21 1.07
C ARG A 229 17.92 -14.62 2.53
N VAL A 230 17.18 -13.94 3.42
CA VAL A 230 17.18 -14.24 4.85
C VAL A 230 15.91 -15.00 5.18
N VAL A 231 16.06 -16.31 5.43
CA VAL A 231 14.96 -17.12 5.93
C VAL A 231 14.82 -16.83 7.42
N GLN A 232 13.78 -16.11 7.79
CA GLN A 232 13.42 -15.95 9.20
C GLN A 232 12.88 -17.29 9.70
N SER A 233 13.72 -18.09 10.36
CA SER A 233 13.31 -19.27 11.11
C SER A 233 12.66 -18.83 12.42
N VAL A 234 11.43 -18.37 12.36
CA VAL A 234 10.65 -18.15 13.57
C VAL A 234 10.13 -19.55 13.99
N LYS A 235 10.42 -20.01 15.21
CA LYS A 235 9.62 -21.03 15.90
C LYS A 235 8.17 -20.60 15.73
N GLU A 236 7.29 -21.52 15.33
CA GLU A 236 5.87 -21.21 15.06
C GLU A 236 5.28 -20.38 16.21
N PRO A 237 5.11 -19.04 16.05
CA PRO A 237 4.47 -18.26 17.09
C PRO A 237 2.99 -18.63 17.07
N SER A 238 2.46 -18.96 18.21
CA SER A 238 1.02 -19.04 18.41
C SER A 238 0.41 -17.66 18.08
N LEU A 239 -0.78 -17.65 17.46
CA LEU A 239 -1.51 -16.38 17.25
C LEU A 239 -1.67 -15.58 18.57
N ILE A 240 -1.74 -16.30 19.71
CA ILE A 240 -1.84 -15.72 21.05
C ILE A 240 -0.53 -15.03 21.48
N ASP A 241 0.63 -15.48 21.00
CA ASP A 241 1.92 -14.87 21.36
C ASP A 241 2.13 -13.51 20.71
N ASN A 242 1.47 -13.24 19.57
CA ASN A 242 1.51 -11.94 18.90
C ASN A 242 0.69 -10.86 19.62
N PHE A 243 -0.21 -11.24 20.53
CA PHE A 243 -0.99 -10.32 21.36
C PHE A 243 -0.42 -10.13 22.78
N LYS A 244 0.68 -10.82 23.13
CA LYS A 244 1.36 -10.68 24.43
C LYS A 244 2.58 -9.75 24.28
N VAL A 245 2.35 -8.49 23.97
CA VAL A 245 3.38 -7.44 24.04
C VAL A 245 3.08 -6.52 25.21
#